data_2e340ce63be4ff7acb0d16cbc7b23db3
#
_entry.id   2e340ce63be4ff7acb0d16cbc7b23db3
#
_cell.length_a   1.000
_cell.length_b   1.000
_cell.length_c   1.000
_cell.angle_alpha   90.00
_cell.angle_beta   90.00
_cell.angle_gamma   90.00
#
_symmetry.space_group_name_H-M   'P 1'
#
loop_
_entity.id
_entity.type
_entity.pdbx_description
1 polymer ?
#
loop_
_entity_poly.entity_id
_entity_poly.type
_entity_poly.pdbx_seq_one_letter_code
_entity_poly.pdbx_strand_id
1 'polypeptide(L)'
;CKLNLTPENINAGKFDVCLEYHIKNCKGPCIGRQSHEDYMKDIREIKEILKGDTQIVSDLLMEEMQALASEMKFEEAQKIKEKYDLIETYRSKSEVVNSIIHNVDVFSIEMDENSAYINYLHITNGCINQAFTFEYKKRLNETKEELLQLGIVEMRERYNSTSREIIVPFEVDMEMNNVTFTIPQRGEKKHLLDLSVMNVKQYKVDRLKQADKLNPEQKKVRILKEIQDQLHMEKMPAHI
;
A
#
# COMPACT_ATOMS: atom_id res chain seq x y z
N CYS A 1 -12.39 -16.04 6.76
CA CYS A 1 -12.88 -17.42 6.75
C CYS A 1 -11.98 -18.29 5.89
N LYS A 2 -11.62 -19.50 6.37
CA LYS A 2 -10.74 -20.44 5.65
C LYS A 2 -11.53 -21.49 4.83
N LEU A 3 -12.86 -21.41 4.84
CA LEU A 3 -13.72 -22.38 4.17
C LEU A 3 -13.82 -22.06 2.66
N ASN A 4 -13.87 -23.08 1.84
CA ASN A 4 -14.14 -22.92 0.40
C ASN A 4 -15.66 -22.76 0.18
N LEU A 5 -16.11 -21.51 0.17
CA LEU A 5 -17.51 -21.13 0.03
C LEU A 5 -17.93 -21.13 -1.44
N THR A 6 -18.26 -22.30 -1.98
CA THR A 6 -18.93 -22.38 -3.29
C THR A 6 -20.44 -22.53 -3.10
N PRO A 7 -21.28 -22.07 -4.04
CA PRO A 7 -22.73 -22.23 -3.96
C PRO A 7 -23.15 -23.70 -3.75
N GLU A 8 -22.44 -24.63 -4.38
CA GLU A 8 -22.70 -26.06 -4.27
C GLU A 8 -22.44 -26.58 -2.84
N ASN A 9 -21.33 -26.15 -2.21
CA ASN A 9 -20.99 -26.56 -0.86
C ASN A 9 -21.93 -25.95 0.19
N ILE A 10 -22.39 -24.72 -0.03
CA ILE A 10 -23.36 -24.04 0.84
C ILE A 10 -24.73 -24.74 0.73
N ASN A 11 -25.21 -24.96 -0.50
CA ASN A 11 -26.49 -25.62 -0.75
C ASN A 11 -26.52 -27.10 -0.26
N ALA A 12 -25.35 -27.74 -0.29
CA ALA A 12 -25.21 -29.11 0.24
C ALA A 12 -25.19 -29.18 1.78
N GLY A 13 -25.25 -28.04 2.48
CA GLY A 13 -25.24 -27.98 3.95
C GLY A 13 -23.96 -28.51 4.59
N LYS A 14 -22.81 -28.38 3.93
CA LYS A 14 -21.54 -28.95 4.39
C LYS A 14 -20.88 -28.23 5.56
N PHE A 15 -21.45 -27.10 6.00
CA PHE A 15 -20.83 -26.23 7.00
C PHE A 15 -21.71 -26.01 8.19
N ASP A 16 -21.10 -26.01 9.37
CA ASP A 16 -21.73 -25.64 10.63
C ASP A 16 -21.32 -24.21 11.05
N VAL A 17 -22.10 -23.62 11.96
CA VAL A 17 -21.81 -22.32 12.56
C VAL A 17 -20.52 -22.38 13.37
N CYS A 18 -19.64 -21.45 13.15
CA CYS A 18 -18.39 -21.31 13.86
C CYS A 18 -18.46 -20.24 14.96
N LEU A 19 -17.40 -20.14 15.77
CA LEU A 19 -17.30 -19.16 16.85
C LEU A 19 -17.51 -17.73 16.33
N GLU A 20 -16.94 -17.38 15.17
CA GLU A 20 -17.07 -16.03 14.59
C GLU A 20 -18.53 -15.61 14.34
N TYR A 21 -19.40 -16.57 14.01
CA TYR A 21 -20.81 -16.31 13.87
C TYR A 21 -21.46 -16.03 15.24
N HIS A 22 -21.13 -16.81 16.26
CA HIS A 22 -21.70 -16.63 17.60
C HIS A 22 -21.29 -15.31 18.26
N ILE A 23 -20.05 -14.87 18.05
CA ILE A 23 -19.57 -13.57 18.54
C ILE A 23 -19.93 -12.39 17.62
N LYS A 24 -20.78 -12.63 16.59
CA LYS A 24 -21.29 -11.64 15.63
C LYS A 24 -20.23 -10.98 14.72
N ASN A 25 -19.05 -11.56 14.60
CA ASN A 25 -18.02 -11.13 13.63
C ASN A 25 -18.29 -11.65 12.21
N CYS A 26 -19.26 -12.55 12.04
CA CYS A 26 -19.60 -13.15 10.76
C CYS A 26 -21.13 -13.23 10.59
N LYS A 27 -21.61 -12.90 9.40
CA LYS A 27 -23.03 -12.96 9.04
C LYS A 27 -23.51 -14.37 8.65
N GLY A 28 -22.61 -15.36 8.61
CA GLY A 28 -22.92 -16.76 8.32
C GLY A 28 -23.20 -17.09 6.85
N PRO A 29 -22.37 -16.65 5.89
CA PRO A 29 -22.56 -16.98 4.48
C PRO A 29 -22.43 -18.48 4.21
N CYS A 30 -21.61 -19.20 5.00
CA CYS A 30 -21.40 -20.64 4.87
C CYS A 30 -22.65 -21.50 5.15
N ILE A 31 -23.60 -20.98 5.91
CA ILE A 31 -24.88 -21.65 6.26
C ILE A 31 -26.09 -20.96 5.61
N GLY A 32 -25.86 -20.12 4.61
CA GLY A 32 -26.92 -19.44 3.85
C GLY A 32 -27.66 -18.34 4.61
N ARG A 33 -27.16 -17.88 5.80
CA ARG A 33 -27.80 -16.80 6.57
C ARG A 33 -27.47 -15.40 6.04
N GLN A 34 -26.46 -15.26 5.21
CA GLN A 34 -26.17 -14.04 4.45
C GLN A 34 -26.48 -14.31 2.96
N SER A 35 -27.27 -13.45 2.34
CA SER A 35 -27.56 -13.57 0.91
C SER A 35 -26.30 -13.36 0.07
N HIS A 36 -26.28 -13.88 -1.17
CA HIS A 36 -25.18 -13.66 -2.09
C HIS A 36 -25.01 -12.17 -2.41
N GLU A 37 -26.10 -11.44 -2.54
CA GLU A 37 -26.10 -10.00 -2.83
C GLU A 37 -25.49 -9.19 -1.71
N ASP A 38 -25.87 -9.45 -0.45
CA ASP A 38 -25.29 -8.80 0.72
C ASP A 38 -23.80 -9.12 0.87
N TYR A 39 -23.41 -10.39 0.62
CA TYR A 39 -22.02 -10.80 0.68
C TYR A 39 -21.21 -10.06 -0.39
N MET A 40 -21.72 -9.96 -1.61
CA MET A 40 -21.03 -9.24 -2.70
C MET A 40 -21.02 -7.71 -2.49
N LYS A 41 -22.01 -7.15 -1.78
CA LYS A 41 -21.98 -5.75 -1.34
C LYS A 41 -20.81 -5.55 -0.36
N ASP A 42 -20.70 -6.36 0.69
CA ASP A 42 -19.59 -6.29 1.64
C ASP A 42 -18.22 -6.44 0.94
N ILE A 43 -18.11 -7.33 -0.04
CA ILE A 43 -16.85 -7.52 -0.82
C ILE A 43 -16.52 -6.29 -1.67
N ARG A 44 -17.50 -5.63 -2.27
CA ARG A 44 -17.26 -4.39 -3.03
C ARG A 44 -16.77 -3.27 -2.10
N GLU A 45 -17.44 -3.06 -0.96
CA GLU A 45 -17.01 -2.08 0.04
C GLU A 45 -15.57 -2.31 0.51
N ILE A 46 -15.21 -3.57 0.82
CA ILE A 46 -13.84 -3.95 1.20
C ILE A 46 -12.85 -3.64 0.06
N LYS A 47 -13.20 -3.93 -1.18
CA LYS A 47 -12.33 -3.63 -2.32
C LYS A 47 -12.08 -2.13 -2.47
N GLU A 48 -13.09 -1.29 -2.31
CA GLU A 48 -12.92 0.16 -2.39
C GLU A 48 -12.06 0.69 -1.23
N ILE A 49 -12.27 0.19 -0.01
CA ILE A 49 -11.40 0.52 1.14
C ILE A 49 -9.94 0.14 0.86
N LEU A 50 -9.70 -1.06 0.31
CA LEU A 50 -8.34 -1.55 -0.01
C LEU A 50 -7.68 -0.80 -1.17
N LYS A 51 -8.47 -0.24 -2.09
CA LYS A 51 -7.97 0.68 -3.12
C LYS A 51 -7.65 2.07 -2.56
N GLY A 52 -8.08 2.36 -1.32
CA GLY A 52 -7.94 3.65 -0.68
C GLY A 52 -9.08 4.62 -0.98
N ASP A 53 -10.11 4.19 -1.67
CA ASP A 53 -11.26 5.03 -2.03
C ASP A 53 -12.30 5.08 -0.90
N THR A 54 -11.82 5.46 0.27
CA THR A 54 -12.62 5.52 1.50
C THR A 54 -13.71 6.59 1.43
N GLN A 55 -13.55 7.61 0.55
CA GLN A 55 -14.56 8.65 0.36
C GLN A 55 -15.86 8.07 -0.20
N ILE A 56 -15.77 7.25 -1.25
CA ILE A 56 -16.94 6.60 -1.86
C ILE A 56 -17.68 5.76 -0.81
N VAL A 57 -16.95 5.01 0.00
CA VAL A 57 -17.57 4.19 1.06
C VAL A 57 -18.23 5.05 2.13
N SER A 58 -17.59 6.17 2.51
CA SER A 58 -18.14 7.13 3.47
C SER A 58 -19.44 7.76 2.96
N ASP A 59 -19.46 8.19 1.70
CA ASP A 59 -20.64 8.80 1.06
C ASP A 59 -21.81 7.80 0.99
N LEU A 60 -21.54 6.54 0.58
CA LEU A 60 -22.55 5.47 0.53
C LEU A 60 -23.13 5.16 1.91
N LEU A 61 -22.29 5.09 2.96
CA LEU A 61 -22.75 4.87 4.33
C LEU A 61 -23.60 6.04 4.84
N MET A 62 -23.24 7.27 4.48
CA MET A 62 -24.03 8.46 4.82
C MET A 62 -25.42 8.43 4.17
N GLU A 63 -25.50 8.09 2.88
CA GLU A 63 -26.76 7.96 2.14
C GLU A 63 -27.64 6.85 2.76
N GLU A 64 -27.07 5.67 3.04
CA GLU A 64 -27.78 4.55 3.66
C GLU A 64 -28.30 4.94 5.06
N MET A 65 -27.48 5.62 5.86
CA MET A 65 -27.88 6.10 7.18
C MET A 65 -29.07 7.07 7.11
N GLN A 66 -29.03 8.02 6.16
CA GLN A 66 -30.12 8.98 5.96
C GLN A 66 -31.41 8.32 5.48
N ALA A 67 -31.31 7.34 4.57
CA ALA A 67 -32.46 6.58 4.10
C ALA A 67 -33.13 5.82 5.26
N LEU A 68 -32.36 5.08 6.07
CA LEU A 68 -32.87 4.37 7.23
C LEU A 68 -33.48 5.31 8.29
N ALA A 69 -32.88 6.46 8.51
CA ALA A 69 -33.43 7.47 9.42
C ALA A 69 -34.77 8.04 8.92
N SER A 70 -34.91 8.26 7.60
CA SER A 70 -36.17 8.71 6.99
C SER A 70 -37.29 7.68 7.11
N GLU A 71 -36.95 6.39 7.16
CA GLU A 71 -37.86 5.28 7.41
C GLU A 71 -38.11 5.02 8.90
N MET A 72 -37.60 5.87 9.80
CA MET A 72 -37.69 5.73 11.26
C MET A 72 -37.01 4.44 11.81
N LYS A 73 -36.10 3.81 11.05
CA LYS A 73 -35.34 2.63 11.45
C LYS A 73 -34.04 3.04 12.19
N PHE A 74 -34.21 3.68 13.34
CA PHE A 74 -33.10 4.32 14.05
C PHE A 74 -32.03 3.36 14.55
N GLU A 75 -32.40 2.13 14.93
CA GLU A 75 -31.43 1.12 15.38
C GLU A 75 -30.53 0.64 14.22
N GLU A 76 -31.09 0.54 13.02
CA GLU A 76 -30.34 0.17 11.83
C GLU A 76 -29.46 1.34 11.38
N ALA A 77 -30.01 2.57 11.38
CA ALA A 77 -29.24 3.77 11.09
C ALA A 77 -28.06 3.96 12.05
N GLN A 78 -28.22 3.65 13.34
CA GLN A 78 -27.15 3.70 14.33
C GLN A 78 -25.99 2.73 13.99
N LYS A 79 -26.30 1.52 13.54
CA LYS A 79 -25.26 0.55 13.12
C LYS A 79 -24.48 1.04 11.90
N ILE A 80 -25.16 1.70 10.95
CA ILE A 80 -24.47 2.31 9.80
C ILE A 80 -23.62 3.49 10.23
N LYS A 81 -24.11 4.31 11.17
CA LYS A 81 -23.33 5.39 11.75
C LYS A 81 -22.04 4.91 12.42
N GLU A 82 -22.08 3.83 13.16
CA GLU A 82 -20.88 3.24 13.77
C GLU A 82 -19.83 2.86 12.73
N LYS A 83 -20.26 2.29 11.59
CA LYS A 83 -19.35 1.98 10.46
C LYS A 83 -18.80 3.26 9.84
N TYR A 84 -19.64 4.27 9.62
CA TYR A 84 -19.22 5.58 9.11
C TYR A 84 -18.16 6.22 10.00
N ASP A 85 -18.38 6.25 11.31
CA ASP A 85 -17.45 6.82 12.29
C ASP A 85 -16.09 6.07 12.30
N LEU A 86 -16.10 4.75 12.08
CA LEU A 86 -14.88 3.95 11.92
C LEU A 86 -14.10 4.33 10.66
N ILE A 87 -14.78 4.52 9.52
CA ILE A 87 -14.15 4.94 8.26
C ILE A 87 -13.56 6.35 8.40
N GLU A 88 -14.30 7.29 8.99
CA GLU A 88 -13.81 8.65 9.22
C GLU A 88 -12.62 8.69 10.20
N THR A 89 -12.64 7.83 11.23
CA THR A 89 -11.49 7.67 12.15
C THR A 89 -10.28 7.09 11.42
N TYR A 90 -10.47 6.15 10.51
CA TYR A 90 -9.41 5.59 9.69
C TYR A 90 -8.82 6.67 8.76
N ARG A 91 -9.67 7.45 8.09
CA ARG A 91 -9.26 8.57 7.24
C ARG A 91 -8.46 9.62 8.01
N SER A 92 -8.90 9.99 9.21
CA SER A 92 -8.22 11.00 10.03
C SER A 92 -6.84 10.54 10.54
N LYS A 93 -6.60 9.24 10.61
CA LYS A 93 -5.30 8.65 10.97
C LYS A 93 -4.40 8.43 9.76
N SER A 94 -4.94 8.43 8.54
CA SER A 94 -4.14 8.45 7.33
C SER A 94 -3.39 9.78 7.27
N GLU A 95 -2.12 9.75 6.89
CA GLU A 95 -1.31 10.97 6.79
C GLU A 95 -1.96 11.90 5.75
N VAL A 96 -2.65 12.92 6.23
CA VAL A 96 -3.34 13.92 5.39
C VAL A 96 -2.25 14.81 4.81
N VAL A 97 -2.02 14.67 3.53
CA VAL A 97 -0.98 15.43 2.85
C VAL A 97 -1.45 16.84 2.52
N ASN A 98 -2.54 17.00 1.87
CA ASN A 98 -3.25 18.27 1.61
C ASN A 98 -4.46 17.98 0.72
N SER A 99 -5.60 18.62 0.97
CA SER A 99 -6.83 18.46 0.18
C SER A 99 -6.72 18.92 -1.29
N ILE A 100 -5.62 19.57 -1.68
CA ILE A 100 -5.38 20.06 -3.04
C ILE A 100 -4.82 18.96 -3.96
N ILE A 101 -4.21 17.91 -3.40
CA ILE A 101 -3.62 16.81 -4.18
C ILE A 101 -4.64 15.68 -4.30
N HIS A 102 -5.24 15.52 -5.47
CA HIS A 102 -6.38 14.61 -5.62
C HIS A 102 -6.02 13.20 -6.09
N ASN A 103 -5.16 13.04 -7.06
CA ASN A 103 -4.82 11.72 -7.60
C ASN A 103 -3.42 11.75 -8.23
N VAL A 104 -2.43 11.35 -7.45
CA VAL A 104 -1.02 11.44 -7.80
C VAL A 104 -0.27 10.17 -7.37
N ASP A 105 0.60 9.69 -8.25
CA ASP A 105 1.58 8.66 -7.92
C ASP A 105 2.93 9.29 -7.59
N VAL A 106 3.61 8.79 -6.59
CA VAL A 106 4.96 9.24 -6.22
C VAL A 106 5.90 8.05 -6.23
N PHE A 107 7.03 8.21 -6.90
CA PHE A 107 8.07 7.21 -6.95
C PHE A 107 9.40 7.77 -6.49
N SER A 108 10.15 6.97 -5.77
CA SER A 108 11.55 7.24 -5.46
C SER A 108 12.37 5.97 -5.54
N ILE A 109 13.69 6.12 -5.73
CA ILE A 109 14.60 5.00 -5.90
C ILE A 109 15.92 5.29 -5.21
N GLU A 110 16.46 4.29 -4.52
CA GLU A 110 17.84 4.21 -4.05
C GLU A 110 18.48 2.93 -4.59
N MET A 111 19.78 3.00 -4.85
CA MET A 111 20.52 1.85 -5.36
C MET A 111 21.75 1.57 -4.50
N ASP A 112 22.17 0.32 -4.52
CA ASP A 112 23.50 -0.12 -4.14
C ASP A 112 24.14 -0.97 -5.26
N GLU A 113 25.25 -1.63 -4.96
CA GLU A 113 25.97 -2.43 -5.96
C GLU A 113 25.11 -3.56 -6.55
N ASN A 114 24.24 -4.19 -5.74
CA ASN A 114 23.53 -5.42 -6.08
C ASN A 114 22.02 -5.26 -6.23
N SER A 115 21.44 -4.20 -5.66
CA SER A 115 19.99 -4.02 -5.58
C SER A 115 19.56 -2.58 -5.81
N ALA A 116 18.36 -2.42 -6.29
CA ALA A 116 17.62 -1.16 -6.31
C ALA A 116 16.38 -1.27 -5.42
N TYR A 117 16.10 -0.24 -4.66
CA TYR A 117 14.96 -0.14 -3.76
C TYR A 117 14.06 0.97 -4.27
N ILE A 118 12.81 0.66 -4.54
CA ILE A 118 11.83 1.61 -5.08
C ILE A 118 10.67 1.72 -4.10
N ASN A 119 10.27 2.95 -3.79
CA ASN A 119 9.04 3.23 -3.06
C ASN A 119 8.00 3.80 -4.01
N TYR A 120 6.79 3.33 -3.85
CA TYR A 120 5.58 3.79 -4.49
C TYR A 120 4.61 4.32 -3.44
N LEU A 121 4.12 5.55 -3.61
CA LEU A 121 3.01 6.11 -2.86
C LEU A 121 1.89 6.45 -3.83
N HIS A 122 0.67 6.11 -3.48
CA HIS A 122 -0.53 6.55 -4.18
C HIS A 122 -1.34 7.46 -3.28
N ILE A 123 -1.59 8.67 -3.77
CA ILE A 123 -2.32 9.70 -3.07
C ILE A 123 -3.66 9.92 -3.75
N THR A 124 -4.75 9.76 -3.03
CA THR A 124 -6.10 10.06 -3.50
C THR A 124 -6.80 10.92 -2.46
N ASN A 125 -7.44 12.01 -2.90
CA ASN A 125 -8.18 12.93 -2.04
C ASN A 125 -7.37 13.47 -0.85
N GLY A 126 -6.09 13.76 -1.07
CA GLY A 126 -5.20 14.31 -0.05
C GLY A 126 -4.69 13.32 0.99
N CYS A 127 -4.97 12.03 0.82
CA CYS A 127 -4.52 10.97 1.73
C CYS A 127 -3.60 9.98 1.01
N ILE A 128 -2.58 9.49 1.70
CA ILE A 128 -1.75 8.39 1.20
C ILE A 128 -2.54 7.09 1.38
N ASN A 129 -3.04 6.55 0.28
CA ASN A 129 -3.85 5.34 0.28
C ASN A 129 -3.03 4.07 0.14
N GLN A 130 -1.89 4.17 -0.53
CA GLN A 130 -0.96 3.06 -0.70
C GLN A 130 0.46 3.54 -0.50
N ALA A 131 1.24 2.76 0.24
CA ALA A 131 2.67 2.93 0.40
C ALA A 131 3.32 1.57 0.28
N PHE A 132 4.12 1.36 -0.73
CA PHE A 132 4.79 0.09 -0.97
C PHE A 132 6.24 0.30 -1.35
N THR A 133 7.14 -0.42 -0.67
CA THR A 133 8.57 -0.42 -1.01
C THR A 133 9.00 -1.82 -1.38
N PHE A 134 9.75 -1.96 -2.45
CA PHE A 134 10.21 -3.23 -2.96
C PHE A 134 11.66 -3.17 -3.44
N GLU A 135 12.27 -4.34 -3.58
CA GLU A 135 13.66 -4.52 -3.96
C GLU A 135 13.75 -5.23 -5.30
N TYR A 136 14.49 -4.66 -6.24
CA TYR A 136 14.98 -5.33 -7.43
C TYR A 136 16.42 -5.77 -7.24
N LYS A 137 16.71 -7.03 -7.50
CA LYS A 137 18.09 -7.51 -7.62
C LYS A 137 18.59 -7.21 -9.02
N LYS A 138 19.66 -6.45 -9.10
CA LYS A 138 20.33 -6.14 -10.36
C LYS A 138 20.87 -7.43 -10.98
N ARG A 139 20.62 -7.59 -12.26
CA ARG A 139 21.10 -8.77 -13.04
C ARG A 139 22.19 -8.36 -14.02
N LEU A 140 22.15 -7.13 -14.51
CA LEU A 140 23.06 -6.51 -15.45
C LEU A 140 23.47 -5.13 -14.90
N ASN A 141 24.07 -4.30 -15.76
CA ASN A 141 24.40 -2.91 -15.40
C ASN A 141 23.20 -1.97 -15.64
N GLU A 142 22.01 -2.37 -15.14
CA GLU A 142 20.82 -1.53 -15.26
C GLU A 142 21.05 -0.19 -14.57
N THR A 143 20.63 0.87 -15.23
CA THR A 143 20.71 2.24 -14.72
C THR A 143 19.59 2.51 -13.71
N LYS A 144 19.75 3.58 -12.94
CA LYS A 144 18.74 4.03 -11.97
C LYS A 144 17.43 4.41 -12.67
N GLU A 145 17.56 5.01 -13.85
CA GLU A 145 16.46 5.43 -14.71
C GLU A 145 15.66 4.22 -15.22
N GLU A 146 16.33 3.23 -15.79
CA GLU A 146 15.70 2.01 -16.32
C GLU A 146 14.94 1.24 -15.23
N LEU A 147 15.53 1.10 -14.04
CA LEU A 147 14.87 0.42 -12.93
C LEU A 147 13.67 1.21 -12.38
N LEU A 148 13.76 2.56 -12.36
CA LEU A 148 12.62 3.38 -11.98
C LEU A 148 11.47 3.27 -12.98
N GLN A 149 11.76 3.28 -14.29
CA GLN A 149 10.76 3.07 -15.36
C GLN A 149 10.05 1.73 -15.20
N LEU A 150 10.81 0.66 -14.97
CA LEU A 150 10.25 -0.67 -14.72
C LEU A 150 9.34 -0.68 -13.50
N GLY A 151 9.78 -0.05 -12.40
CA GLY A 151 8.98 0.07 -11.18
C GLY A 151 7.69 0.85 -11.36
N ILE A 152 7.72 1.92 -12.16
CA ILE A 152 6.54 2.72 -12.48
C ILE A 152 5.50 1.87 -13.22
N VAL A 153 5.91 1.15 -14.26
CA VAL A 153 5.00 0.28 -15.03
C VAL A 153 4.41 -0.80 -14.13
N GLU A 154 5.26 -1.55 -13.42
CA GLU A 154 4.82 -2.67 -12.58
C GLU A 154 3.83 -2.23 -11.50
N MET A 155 4.11 -1.14 -10.79
CA MET A 155 3.23 -0.70 -9.70
C MET A 155 1.91 -0.13 -10.20
N ARG A 156 1.93 0.62 -11.29
CA ARG A 156 0.71 1.14 -11.89
C ARG A 156 -0.19 0.04 -12.44
N GLU A 157 0.38 -1.00 -13.05
CA GLU A 157 -0.39 -2.19 -13.47
C GLU A 157 -0.94 -2.96 -12.27
N ARG A 158 -0.10 -3.22 -11.27
CA ARG A 158 -0.47 -3.99 -10.08
C ARG A 158 -1.61 -3.36 -9.29
N TYR A 159 -1.61 -2.04 -9.16
CA TYR A 159 -2.62 -1.30 -8.39
C TYR A 159 -3.67 -0.62 -9.25
N ASN A 160 -3.66 -0.85 -10.59
CA ASN A 160 -4.55 -0.21 -11.56
C ASN A 160 -4.64 1.31 -11.37
N SER A 161 -3.49 1.96 -11.18
CA SER A 161 -3.46 3.41 -10.96
C SER A 161 -3.94 4.16 -12.19
N THR A 162 -4.85 5.10 -11.96
CA THR A 162 -5.40 6.02 -12.98
C THR A 162 -4.85 7.44 -12.84
N SER A 163 -3.82 7.63 -12.00
CA SER A 163 -3.20 8.92 -11.79
C SER A 163 -2.69 9.51 -13.09
N ARG A 164 -2.99 10.79 -13.30
CA ARG A 164 -2.52 11.56 -14.47
C ARG A 164 -1.22 12.31 -14.20
N GLU A 165 -0.76 12.31 -12.97
CA GLU A 165 0.50 12.91 -12.58
C GLU A 165 1.34 11.89 -11.81
N ILE A 166 2.63 11.80 -12.18
CA ILE A 166 3.64 10.98 -11.51
C ILE A 166 4.76 11.88 -11.03
N ILE A 167 5.00 11.87 -9.74
CA ILE A 167 6.11 12.59 -9.11
C ILE A 167 7.33 11.67 -9.07
N VAL A 168 8.45 12.16 -9.59
CA VAL A 168 9.72 11.43 -9.71
C VAL A 168 10.89 12.29 -9.20
N PRO A 169 12.01 11.67 -8.76
CA PRO A 169 13.17 12.40 -8.23
C PRO A 169 14.07 13.03 -9.30
N PHE A 170 13.98 12.55 -10.53
CA PHE A 170 14.77 13.02 -11.69
C PHE A 170 13.99 12.78 -12.98
N GLU A 171 14.53 13.29 -14.08
CA GLU A 171 13.93 13.14 -15.41
C GLU A 171 13.92 11.67 -15.83
N VAL A 172 12.77 11.22 -16.33
CA VAL A 172 12.54 9.84 -16.78
C VAL A 172 12.13 9.91 -18.24
N ASP A 173 12.95 9.30 -19.12
CA ASP A 173 12.65 9.21 -20.55
C ASP A 173 11.60 8.14 -20.82
N MET A 174 10.35 8.48 -20.51
CA MET A 174 9.19 7.60 -20.66
C MET A 174 7.96 8.42 -21.06
N GLU A 175 7.30 7.99 -22.12
CA GLU A 175 6.02 8.54 -22.54
C GLU A 175 4.87 7.63 -22.12
N MET A 176 3.90 8.19 -21.44
CA MET A 176 2.66 7.50 -21.07
C MET A 176 1.45 8.36 -21.47
N ASN A 177 0.45 7.72 -22.09
CA ASN A 177 -0.75 8.43 -22.52
C ASN A 177 -1.47 9.12 -21.35
N ASN A 178 -1.71 10.43 -21.49
CA ASN A 178 -2.40 11.26 -20.48
C ASN A 178 -1.73 11.29 -19.10
N VAL A 179 -0.42 11.12 -19.02
CA VAL A 179 0.36 11.17 -17.78
C VAL A 179 1.44 12.25 -17.89
N THR A 180 1.56 13.06 -16.84
CA THR A 180 2.60 14.09 -16.72
C THR A 180 3.60 13.68 -15.63
N PHE A 181 4.89 13.72 -15.96
CA PHE A 181 5.96 13.53 -14.98
C PHE A 181 6.34 14.88 -14.36
N THR A 182 6.41 14.93 -13.04
CA THR A 182 6.72 16.14 -12.26
C THR A 182 7.93 15.89 -11.36
N ILE A 183 8.92 16.80 -11.43
CA ILE A 183 10.09 16.81 -10.54
C ILE A 183 9.95 18.04 -9.63
N PRO A 184 9.36 17.87 -8.43
CA PRO A 184 9.05 18.99 -7.56
C PRO A 184 10.31 19.50 -6.86
N GLN A 185 10.48 20.83 -6.81
CA GLN A 185 11.58 21.49 -6.11
C GLN A 185 11.18 22.04 -4.73
N ARG A 186 9.88 22.31 -4.51
CA ARG A 186 9.32 22.90 -3.29
C ARG A 186 7.83 22.59 -3.12
N GLY A 187 7.30 22.83 -1.93
CA GLY A 187 5.87 22.68 -1.60
C GLY A 187 5.49 21.22 -1.31
N GLU A 188 4.17 20.97 -1.24
CA GLU A 188 3.60 19.68 -0.84
C GLU A 188 4.07 18.49 -1.69
N LYS A 189 4.15 18.66 -2.99
CA LYS A 189 4.66 17.61 -3.90
C LYS A 189 6.11 17.24 -3.57
N LYS A 190 6.93 18.21 -3.18
CA LYS A 190 8.30 17.94 -2.74
C LYS A 190 8.32 17.20 -1.41
N HIS A 191 7.44 17.57 -0.49
CA HIS A 191 7.29 16.87 0.78
C HIS A 191 6.92 15.38 0.57
N LEU A 192 5.99 15.09 -0.35
CA LEU A 192 5.64 13.72 -0.73
C LEU A 192 6.81 12.93 -1.31
N LEU A 193 7.59 13.57 -2.18
CA LEU A 193 8.80 12.95 -2.73
C LEU A 193 9.82 12.67 -1.62
N ASP A 194 10.03 13.59 -0.70
CA ASP A 194 10.96 13.43 0.42
C ASP A 194 10.50 12.31 1.35
N LEU A 195 9.20 12.19 1.62
CA LEU A 195 8.63 11.08 2.36
C LEU A 195 8.89 9.73 1.66
N SER A 196 8.66 9.66 0.36
CA SER A 196 8.96 8.48 -0.45
C SER A 196 10.44 8.10 -0.37
N VAL A 197 11.35 9.08 -0.47
CA VAL A 197 12.79 8.88 -0.32
C VAL A 197 13.16 8.37 1.08
N MET A 198 12.53 8.91 2.13
CA MET A 198 12.72 8.41 3.50
C MET A 198 12.30 6.95 3.63
N ASN A 199 11.16 6.58 3.07
CA ASN A 199 10.65 5.19 3.07
C ASN A 199 11.65 4.23 2.40
N VAL A 200 12.22 4.60 1.25
CA VAL A 200 13.25 3.80 0.58
C VAL A 200 14.49 3.61 1.46
N LYS A 201 14.99 4.70 2.05
CA LYS A 201 16.17 4.64 2.92
C LYS A 201 15.94 3.77 4.13
N GLN A 202 14.78 3.92 4.77
CA GLN A 202 14.42 3.10 5.93
C GLN A 202 14.31 1.61 5.55
N TYR A 203 13.63 1.31 4.44
CA TYR A 203 13.49 -0.07 3.94
C TYR A 203 14.86 -0.70 3.67
N LYS A 204 15.77 0.01 3.01
CA LYS A 204 17.14 -0.44 2.75
C LYS A 204 17.87 -0.78 4.06
N VAL A 205 17.80 0.10 5.06
CA VAL A 205 18.41 -0.13 6.39
C VAL A 205 17.82 -1.39 7.05
N ASP A 206 16.51 -1.55 7.00
CA ASP A 206 15.85 -2.70 7.62
C ASP A 206 16.18 -4.02 6.91
N ARG A 207 16.29 -3.99 5.58
CA ARG A 207 16.76 -5.15 4.79
C ARG A 207 18.19 -5.53 5.14
N LEU A 208 19.09 -4.55 5.27
CA LEU A 208 20.46 -4.78 5.69
C LEU A 208 20.53 -5.37 7.11
N LYS A 209 19.75 -4.85 8.06
CA LYS A 209 19.67 -5.41 9.42
C LYS A 209 19.16 -6.85 9.44
N GLN A 210 18.17 -7.17 8.57
CA GLN A 210 17.67 -8.54 8.44
C GLN A 210 18.73 -9.47 7.84
N ALA A 211 19.42 -9.04 6.79
CA ALA A 211 20.51 -9.81 6.17
C ALA A 211 21.65 -10.07 7.18
N ASP A 212 22.00 -9.08 7.99
CA ASP A 212 23.02 -9.19 9.03
C ASP A 212 22.67 -10.19 10.15
N LYS A 213 21.37 -10.28 10.48
CA LYS A 213 20.89 -11.28 11.45
C LYS A 213 20.95 -12.70 10.89
N LEU A 214 20.66 -12.84 9.59
CA LEU A 214 20.64 -14.15 8.91
C LEU A 214 22.06 -14.66 8.59
N ASN A 215 22.99 -13.75 8.27
CA ASN A 215 24.36 -14.08 7.86
C ASN A 215 25.41 -13.25 8.62
N PRO A 216 25.74 -13.59 9.90
CA PRO A 216 26.68 -12.82 10.73
C PRO A 216 28.10 -12.77 10.14
N GLU A 217 28.52 -13.81 9.39
CA GLU A 217 29.82 -13.84 8.73
C GLU A 217 29.92 -12.82 7.59
N GLN A 218 28.89 -12.70 6.75
CA GLN A 218 28.85 -11.69 5.71
C GLN A 218 28.83 -10.27 6.28
N LYS A 219 28.18 -10.07 7.43
CA LYS A 219 28.25 -8.81 8.18
C LYS A 219 29.69 -8.44 8.54
N LYS A 220 30.46 -9.39 9.08
CA LYS A 220 31.87 -9.16 9.43
C LYS A 220 32.69 -8.75 8.21
N VAL A 221 32.54 -9.48 7.10
CA VAL A 221 33.26 -9.17 5.83
C VAL A 221 32.91 -7.76 5.33
N ARG A 222 31.62 -7.37 5.38
CA ARG A 222 31.20 -6.03 4.98
C ARG A 222 31.83 -4.94 5.85
N ILE A 223 31.79 -5.10 7.18
CA ILE A 223 32.40 -4.15 8.11
C ILE A 223 33.92 -4.03 7.87
N LEU A 224 34.60 -5.15 7.66
CA LEU A 224 36.03 -5.15 7.35
C LEU A 224 36.34 -4.41 6.04
N LYS A 225 35.48 -4.57 5.02
CA LYS A 225 35.61 -3.85 3.74
C LYS A 225 35.36 -2.36 3.91
N GLU A 226 34.34 -1.96 4.69
CA GLU A 226 34.07 -0.55 5.02
C GLU A 226 35.24 0.10 5.75
N ILE A 227 35.87 -0.62 6.70
CA ILE A 227 37.07 -0.16 7.41
C ILE A 227 38.25 -0.02 6.45
N GLN A 228 38.46 -0.99 5.57
CA GLN A 228 39.51 -0.94 4.55
C GLN A 228 39.36 0.31 3.68
N ASP A 229 38.16 0.60 3.20
CA ASP A 229 37.88 1.73 2.33
C ASP A 229 38.05 3.08 3.08
N GLN A 230 37.56 3.17 4.32
CA GLN A 230 37.68 4.38 5.15
C GLN A 230 39.11 4.72 5.53
N LEU A 231 39.92 3.69 5.79
CA LEU A 231 41.32 3.84 6.20
C LEU A 231 42.30 3.78 5.00
N HIS A 232 41.80 3.65 3.76
CA HIS A 232 42.58 3.52 2.53
C HIS A 232 43.66 2.42 2.63
N MET A 233 43.29 1.28 3.23
CA MET A 233 44.20 0.15 3.42
C MET A 233 44.33 -0.68 2.14
N GLU A 234 45.56 -1.06 1.78
CA GLU A 234 45.79 -1.94 0.61
C GLU A 234 45.25 -3.36 0.80
N LYS A 235 45.15 -3.84 2.03
CA LYS A 235 44.67 -5.18 2.35
C LYS A 235 43.56 -5.11 3.40
N MET A 236 42.60 -6.03 3.27
CA MET A 236 41.52 -6.20 4.24
C MET A 236 42.10 -6.59 5.62
N PRO A 237 41.71 -5.95 6.71
CA PRO A 237 42.14 -6.32 8.06
C PRO A 237 41.63 -7.75 8.40
N ALA A 238 42.49 -8.55 9.03
CA ALA A 238 42.15 -9.93 9.37
C ALA A 238 41.25 -10.04 10.61
N HIS A 239 41.28 -9.04 11.49
CA HIS A 239 40.52 -8.97 12.72
C HIS A 239 40.09 -7.52 13.00
N ILE A 240 38.98 -7.36 13.73
CA ILE A 240 38.54 -6.08 14.33
C ILE A 240 38.98 -6.04 15.75
#